data_d1c5319069286c0c85208db6bbae9a8c
#
_entry.id   d1c5319069286c0c85208db6bbae9a8c
#
_cell.length_a   1.000
_cell.length_b   1.000
_cell.length_c   1.000
_cell.angle_alpha   90.00
_cell.angle_beta   90.00
_cell.angle_gamma   90.00
#
_symmetry.space_group_name_H-M   'P 1'
#
loop_
_entity.id
_entity.type
_entity.pdbx_description
1 polymer ?
#
loop_
_entity_poly.entity_id
_entity_poly.type
_entity_poly.pdbx_seq_one_letter_code
_entity_poly.pdbx_strand_id
1 'polypeptide(L)'
;MNLQENIHRIKSMMGLIIEEKEIEKSNSKVIFRKDKDKDIGACIGIAHGGEIYLPQIILDRIKNIDNLHFIAEGSAAKNPEKEPGMMPFINKNFPGYGIEKKSWDEIIEDENKGVGNPDFNVVYTFMQHAYNNYIDYYSYSGGTMLDAMAQTTRPSFPPNSPSEPNERKKWLTFYMKKAGFLDELKQPYNKEKLFKLLTEMEESVYPKGQQVPNTDTYFGKMQQGIEDERNQTIYDLMKNGGVSIAGEGHIDELKQQFPELEFIG
;
A
#
# COMPACT_ATOMS: atom_id res chain seq x y z
N MET A 1 12.68 -50.04 6.87
CA MET A 1 11.87 -48.80 6.73
C MET A 1 12.02 -48.03 8.01
N ASN A 2 12.49 -46.79 7.93
CA ASN A 2 12.80 -45.93 9.08
C ASN A 2 11.51 -45.39 9.69
N LEU A 3 11.49 -45.13 11.00
CA LEU A 3 10.34 -44.55 11.70
C LEU A 3 9.93 -43.18 11.05
N GLN A 4 10.92 -42.40 10.64
CA GLN A 4 10.65 -41.12 9.96
C GLN A 4 9.96 -41.31 8.59
N GLU A 5 10.31 -42.34 7.82
CA GLU A 5 9.62 -42.65 6.56
C GLU A 5 8.19 -43.06 6.79
N ASN A 6 7.90 -43.81 7.88
CA ASN A 6 6.53 -44.15 8.23
C ASN A 6 5.71 -42.92 8.70
N ILE A 7 6.30 -42.05 9.51
CA ILE A 7 5.66 -40.80 9.93
C ILE A 7 5.38 -39.91 8.70
N HIS A 8 6.33 -39.78 7.81
CA HIS A 8 6.17 -39.01 6.56
C HIS A 8 5.03 -39.59 5.68
N ARG A 9 5.01 -40.93 5.53
CA ARG A 9 3.95 -41.61 4.79
C ARG A 9 2.55 -41.43 5.43
N ILE A 10 2.48 -41.52 6.75
CA ILE A 10 1.21 -41.29 7.49
C ILE A 10 0.75 -39.83 7.34
N LYS A 11 1.64 -38.87 7.50
CA LYS A 11 1.32 -37.45 7.30
C LYS A 11 0.89 -37.17 5.85
N SER A 12 1.55 -37.76 4.86
CA SER A 12 1.15 -37.67 3.45
C SER A 12 -0.23 -38.26 3.18
N MET A 13 -0.52 -39.43 3.79
CA MET A 13 -1.83 -40.07 3.68
C MET A 13 -2.93 -39.26 4.39
N MET A 14 -2.60 -38.46 5.40
CA MET A 14 -3.50 -37.55 6.09
C MET A 14 -3.60 -36.16 5.42
N GLY A 15 -2.94 -35.94 4.30
CA GLY A 15 -2.94 -34.65 3.61
C GLY A 15 -1.98 -33.59 4.18
N LEU A 16 -1.46 -33.77 5.40
CA LEU A 16 -0.67 -32.76 6.11
C LEU A 16 0.64 -32.36 5.38
N ILE A 17 1.26 -33.30 4.66
CA ILE A 17 2.48 -33.02 3.89
C ILE A 17 2.18 -32.31 2.57
N ILE A 18 1.00 -32.61 2.00
CA ILE A 18 0.55 -31.93 0.78
C ILE A 18 0.29 -30.47 1.11
N GLU A 19 -0.35 -30.21 2.26
CA GLU A 19 -0.59 -28.86 2.76
C GLU A 19 0.71 -28.06 2.97
N GLU A 20 1.70 -28.64 3.67
CA GLU A 20 3.00 -28.01 3.86
C GLU A 20 3.71 -27.71 2.53
N LYS A 21 3.67 -28.63 1.56
CA LYS A 21 4.30 -28.43 0.24
C LYS A 21 3.58 -27.42 -0.65
N GLU A 22 2.26 -27.33 -0.53
CA GLU A 22 1.47 -26.34 -1.27
C GLU A 22 1.68 -24.94 -0.70
N ILE A 23 1.76 -24.79 0.64
CA ILE A 23 2.06 -23.52 1.30
C ILE A 23 3.48 -23.05 0.91
N GLU A 24 4.49 -23.93 0.91
CA GLU A 24 5.85 -23.58 0.47
C GLU A 24 5.94 -23.11 -0.99
N LYS A 25 4.96 -23.43 -1.83
CA LYS A 25 4.88 -22.97 -3.22
C LYS A 25 4.05 -21.71 -3.41
N SER A 26 3.37 -21.26 -2.36
CA SER A 26 2.60 -20.04 -2.42
C SER A 26 3.54 -18.85 -2.61
N ASN A 27 3.26 -18.04 -3.64
CA ASN A 27 3.93 -16.76 -3.86
C ASN A 27 3.14 -15.57 -3.29
N SER A 28 2.03 -15.85 -2.60
CA SER A 28 1.18 -14.83 -1.97
C SER A 28 1.07 -15.10 -0.48
N LYS A 29 1.37 -14.09 0.33
CA LYS A 29 1.18 -14.12 1.78
C LYS A 29 -0.29 -13.91 2.10
N VAL A 30 -0.79 -14.56 3.13
CA VAL A 30 -2.16 -14.39 3.61
C VAL A 30 -2.17 -14.23 5.11
N ILE A 31 -3.02 -13.35 5.60
CA ILE A 31 -3.28 -13.17 7.02
C ILE A 31 -4.77 -13.33 7.27
N PHE A 32 -5.14 -14.06 8.31
CA PHE A 32 -6.51 -14.31 8.70
C PHE A 32 -6.83 -13.63 10.02
N ARG A 33 -8.02 -13.06 10.10
CA ARG A 33 -8.63 -12.64 11.35
C ARG A 33 -9.61 -13.73 11.82
N LYS A 34 -9.51 -14.09 13.09
CA LYS A 34 -10.37 -15.09 13.72
C LYS A 34 -11.29 -14.47 14.77
N ASP A 35 -12.48 -15.05 14.89
CA ASP A 35 -13.31 -14.98 16.09
C ASP A 35 -13.38 -16.40 16.66
N LYS A 36 -12.68 -16.61 17.80
CA LYS A 36 -12.43 -17.95 18.36
C LYS A 36 -11.68 -18.82 17.35
N ASP A 37 -12.31 -19.90 16.88
CA ASP A 37 -11.73 -20.86 15.92
C ASP A 37 -12.20 -20.63 14.48
N LYS A 38 -13.00 -19.58 14.22
CA LYS A 38 -13.59 -19.32 12.90
C LYS A 38 -12.87 -18.15 12.22
N ASP A 39 -12.49 -18.35 10.96
CA ASP A 39 -12.02 -17.25 10.12
C ASP A 39 -13.19 -16.30 9.79
N ILE A 40 -13.02 -15.03 10.10
CA ILE A 40 -14.03 -13.99 9.87
C ILE A 40 -13.63 -12.96 8.81
N GLY A 41 -12.41 -13.02 8.33
CA GLY A 41 -11.89 -12.18 7.25
C GLY A 41 -10.44 -12.52 6.95
N ALA A 42 -9.93 -11.98 5.86
CA ALA A 42 -8.55 -12.21 5.44
C ALA A 42 -7.95 -10.98 4.72
N CYS A 43 -6.62 -10.92 4.65
CA CYS A 43 -5.91 -10.05 3.72
C CYS A 43 -4.93 -10.88 2.91
N ILE A 44 -4.96 -10.70 1.58
CA ILE A 44 -4.08 -11.37 0.62
C ILE A 44 -3.06 -10.33 0.16
N GLY A 45 -1.79 -10.59 0.43
CA GLY A 45 -0.68 -9.78 -0.04
C GLY A 45 -0.24 -10.21 -1.42
N ILE A 46 -0.11 -9.25 -2.33
CA ILE A 46 0.37 -9.48 -3.69
C ILE A 46 1.58 -8.61 -4.00
N ALA A 47 2.55 -9.14 -4.71
CA ALA A 47 3.57 -8.32 -5.35
C ALA A 47 2.92 -7.52 -6.49
N HIS A 48 3.28 -6.25 -6.65
CA HIS A 48 2.73 -5.40 -7.72
C HIS A 48 2.85 -6.05 -9.10
N GLY A 49 1.69 -6.23 -9.77
CA GLY A 49 1.60 -6.88 -11.07
C GLY A 49 1.78 -8.41 -11.06
N GLY A 50 1.86 -9.00 -9.88
CA GLY A 50 2.00 -10.46 -9.70
C GLY A 50 0.68 -11.22 -9.81
N GLU A 51 0.79 -12.51 -10.12
CA GLU A 51 -0.33 -13.43 -10.02
C GLU A 51 -0.57 -13.83 -8.57
N ILE A 52 -1.83 -14.04 -8.21
CA ILE A 52 -2.21 -14.57 -6.90
C ILE A 52 -2.24 -16.09 -7.00
N TYR A 53 -1.38 -16.74 -6.25
CA TYR A 53 -1.39 -18.18 -6.09
C TYR A 53 -1.59 -18.57 -4.63
N LEU A 54 -2.69 -19.27 -4.35
CA LEU A 54 -3.02 -19.78 -3.02
C LEU A 54 -3.29 -21.27 -3.08
N PRO A 55 -2.77 -22.06 -2.12
CA PRO A 55 -3.11 -23.46 -1.95
C PRO A 55 -4.61 -23.68 -1.73
N GLN A 56 -5.13 -24.84 -2.14
CA GLN A 56 -6.55 -25.14 -2.02
C GLN A 56 -7.08 -25.02 -0.58
N ILE A 57 -6.27 -25.41 0.40
CA ILE A 57 -6.65 -25.28 1.81
C ILE A 57 -6.92 -23.83 2.24
N ILE A 58 -6.12 -22.88 1.71
CA ILE A 58 -6.31 -21.45 1.98
C ILE A 58 -7.56 -20.92 1.27
N LEU A 59 -7.76 -21.34 0.02
CA LEU A 59 -8.98 -21.01 -0.75
C LEU A 59 -10.24 -21.49 -0.04
N ASP A 60 -10.22 -22.71 0.51
CA ASP A 60 -11.36 -23.28 1.23
C ASP A 60 -11.63 -22.53 2.54
N ARG A 61 -10.59 -22.11 3.25
CA ARG A 61 -10.74 -21.23 4.43
C ARG A 61 -11.42 -19.91 4.05
N ILE A 62 -10.97 -19.26 2.98
CA ILE A 62 -11.58 -18.00 2.50
C ILE A 62 -13.04 -18.21 2.10
N LYS A 63 -13.37 -19.31 1.40
CA LYS A 63 -14.76 -19.65 1.00
C LYS A 63 -15.70 -19.85 2.18
N ASN A 64 -15.18 -20.24 3.34
CA ASN A 64 -15.95 -20.46 4.56
C ASN A 64 -16.14 -19.19 5.40
N ILE A 65 -15.63 -18.04 4.97
CA ILE A 65 -15.90 -16.76 5.61
C ILE A 65 -17.35 -16.33 5.35
N ASP A 66 -18.07 -16.00 6.42
CA ASP A 66 -19.44 -15.50 6.30
C ASP A 66 -19.45 -14.10 5.69
N ASN A 67 -20.45 -13.81 4.86
CA ASN A 67 -20.60 -12.52 4.16
C ASN A 67 -19.36 -12.15 3.32
N LEU A 68 -18.70 -13.15 2.74
CA LEU A 68 -17.51 -12.99 1.93
C LEU A 68 -17.68 -11.90 0.87
N HIS A 69 -16.78 -10.94 0.86
CA HIS A 69 -16.68 -9.90 -0.16
C HIS A 69 -15.22 -9.46 -0.34
N PHE A 70 -14.85 -9.01 -1.55
CA PHE A 70 -13.49 -8.63 -1.89
C PHE A 70 -13.36 -7.12 -2.02
N ILE A 71 -12.33 -6.56 -1.40
CA ILE A 71 -12.00 -5.14 -1.44
C ILE A 71 -10.53 -5.01 -1.86
N ALA A 72 -10.24 -4.10 -2.76
CA ALA A 72 -8.88 -3.89 -3.26
C ALA A 72 -8.39 -2.47 -2.99
N GLU A 73 -7.07 -2.32 -3.06
CA GLU A 73 -6.37 -1.05 -2.90
C GLU A 73 -6.59 -0.11 -4.10
N GLY A 74 -6.81 1.18 -3.83
CA GLY A 74 -6.64 2.29 -4.75
C GLY A 74 -7.19 2.10 -6.17
N SER A 75 -6.32 2.21 -7.15
CA SER A 75 -6.67 2.10 -8.57
C SER A 75 -7.15 0.70 -8.98
N ALA A 76 -6.76 -0.33 -8.25
CA ALA A 76 -7.18 -1.71 -8.51
C ALA A 76 -8.68 -1.90 -8.28
N ALA A 77 -9.27 -1.25 -7.28
CA ALA A 77 -10.71 -1.28 -7.05
C ALA A 77 -11.49 -0.57 -8.19
N LYS A 78 -10.93 0.51 -8.74
CA LYS A 78 -11.56 1.27 -9.83
C LYS A 78 -11.47 0.58 -11.19
N ASN A 79 -10.39 -0.15 -11.43
CA ASN A 79 -10.12 -0.82 -12.70
C ASN A 79 -9.54 -2.22 -12.47
N PRO A 80 -10.26 -3.13 -11.80
CA PRO A 80 -9.74 -4.45 -11.42
C PRO A 80 -9.35 -5.30 -12.63
N GLU A 81 -9.94 -5.03 -13.79
CA GLU A 81 -9.62 -5.73 -15.04
C GLU A 81 -8.22 -5.40 -15.58
N LYS A 82 -7.65 -4.26 -15.15
CA LYS A 82 -6.29 -3.86 -15.54
C LYS A 82 -5.20 -4.47 -14.65
N GLU A 83 -5.59 -5.04 -13.52
CA GLU A 83 -4.66 -5.76 -12.63
C GLU A 83 -4.56 -7.23 -13.07
N PRO A 84 -3.43 -7.65 -13.67
CA PRO A 84 -3.33 -8.91 -14.41
C PRO A 84 -3.60 -10.17 -13.58
N GLY A 85 -3.40 -10.11 -12.26
CA GLY A 85 -3.58 -11.28 -11.39
C GLY A 85 -4.92 -11.33 -10.65
N MET A 86 -5.54 -10.19 -10.37
CA MET A 86 -6.62 -10.06 -9.39
C MET A 86 -7.96 -10.63 -9.90
N MET A 87 -8.50 -10.12 -11.00
CA MET A 87 -9.78 -10.62 -11.54
C MET A 87 -9.70 -12.05 -12.06
N PRO A 88 -8.63 -12.48 -12.74
CA PRO A 88 -8.46 -13.88 -13.08
C PRO A 88 -8.46 -14.81 -11.86
N PHE A 89 -7.83 -14.42 -10.76
CA PHE A 89 -7.84 -15.17 -9.51
C PHE A 89 -9.26 -15.26 -8.91
N ILE A 90 -9.99 -14.15 -8.82
CA ILE A 90 -11.36 -14.13 -8.27
C ILE A 90 -12.29 -14.95 -9.16
N ASN A 91 -12.30 -14.72 -10.46
CA ASN A 91 -13.18 -15.44 -11.39
C ASN A 91 -12.94 -16.95 -11.37
N LYS A 92 -11.68 -17.37 -11.23
CA LYS A 92 -11.31 -18.80 -11.18
C LYS A 92 -11.73 -19.47 -9.87
N ASN A 93 -11.47 -18.82 -8.72
CA ASN A 93 -11.55 -19.45 -7.41
C ASN A 93 -12.84 -19.10 -6.65
N PHE A 94 -13.47 -17.96 -6.98
CA PHE A 94 -14.66 -17.41 -6.34
C PHE A 94 -15.68 -16.95 -7.41
N PRO A 95 -16.21 -17.89 -8.22
CA PRO A 95 -17.12 -17.53 -9.30
C PRO A 95 -18.39 -16.86 -8.76
N GLY A 96 -18.77 -15.74 -9.37
CA GLY A 96 -19.91 -14.93 -8.93
C GLY A 96 -19.58 -13.82 -7.95
N TYR A 97 -18.35 -13.75 -7.46
CA TYR A 97 -17.87 -12.62 -6.67
C TYR A 97 -17.18 -11.57 -7.57
N GLY A 98 -17.24 -10.31 -7.14
CA GLY A 98 -16.52 -9.19 -7.75
C GLY A 98 -15.74 -8.44 -6.69
N ILE A 99 -14.96 -7.46 -7.13
CA ILE A 99 -14.31 -6.50 -6.23
C ILE A 99 -15.28 -5.35 -6.00
N GLU A 100 -15.40 -4.90 -4.75
CA GLU A 100 -16.20 -3.73 -4.42
C GLU A 100 -15.64 -2.49 -5.14
N LYS A 101 -16.55 -1.65 -5.65
CA LYS A 101 -16.16 -0.44 -6.40
C LYS A 101 -15.46 0.60 -5.54
N LYS A 102 -15.71 0.58 -4.23
CA LYS A 102 -15.09 1.47 -3.28
C LYS A 102 -13.84 0.80 -2.71
N SER A 103 -12.68 1.40 -2.97
CA SER A 103 -11.43 0.94 -2.38
C SER A 103 -11.37 1.24 -0.88
N TRP A 104 -10.48 0.57 -0.14
CA TRP A 104 -10.25 0.89 1.25
C TRP A 104 -9.60 2.28 1.43
N ASP A 105 -8.85 2.81 0.47
CA ASP A 105 -8.39 4.21 0.48
C ASP A 105 -9.58 5.21 0.45
N GLU A 106 -10.61 4.92 -0.36
CA GLU A 106 -11.82 5.76 -0.41
C GLU A 106 -12.67 5.65 0.87
N ILE A 107 -12.61 4.52 1.57
CA ILE A 107 -13.24 4.36 2.89
C ILE A 107 -12.56 5.28 3.90
N ILE A 108 -11.23 5.29 3.94
CA ILE A 108 -10.46 6.18 4.81
C ILE A 108 -10.76 7.66 4.49
N GLU A 109 -10.76 8.04 3.20
CA GLU A 109 -11.08 9.40 2.77
C GLU A 109 -12.47 9.85 3.21
N ASP A 110 -13.47 8.97 3.17
CA ASP A 110 -14.82 9.26 3.60
C ASP A 110 -14.95 9.41 5.12
N GLU A 111 -14.21 8.64 5.88
CA GLU A 111 -14.17 8.72 7.35
C GLU A 111 -13.46 9.98 7.83
N ASN A 112 -12.41 10.41 7.12
CA ASN A 112 -11.57 11.57 7.45
C ASN A 112 -12.00 12.87 6.76
N LYS A 113 -13.26 13.05 6.44
CA LYS A 113 -13.78 14.27 5.78
C LYS A 113 -13.32 15.56 6.45
N GLY A 114 -12.30 16.19 5.87
CA GLY A 114 -11.82 17.53 6.24
C GLY A 114 -10.42 17.63 6.82
N VAL A 115 -9.70 16.53 7.00
CA VAL A 115 -8.31 16.55 7.50
C VAL A 115 -7.41 15.86 6.49
N GLY A 116 -7.23 16.48 5.32
CA GLY A 116 -6.25 16.01 4.34
C GLY A 116 -4.83 16.25 4.83
N ASN A 117 -4.26 15.34 5.58
CA ASN A 117 -2.81 15.24 5.64
C ASN A 117 -2.37 14.64 4.31
N PRO A 118 -1.58 15.37 3.51
CA PRO A 118 -0.96 14.75 2.35
C PRO A 118 -0.02 13.68 2.85
N ASP A 119 -0.09 12.53 2.25
CA ASP A 119 0.97 11.56 2.45
C ASP A 119 2.29 12.07 1.84
N PHE A 120 3.39 11.49 2.25
CA PHE A 120 4.69 11.76 1.66
C PHE A 120 4.65 11.65 0.14
N ASN A 121 3.93 10.67 -0.41
CA ASN A 121 3.84 10.40 -1.84
C ASN A 121 3.25 11.58 -2.61
N VAL A 122 2.31 12.34 -2.03
CA VAL A 122 1.75 13.54 -2.66
C VAL A 122 2.82 14.62 -2.80
N VAL A 123 3.55 14.92 -1.73
CA VAL A 123 4.62 15.93 -1.75
C VAL A 123 5.75 15.52 -2.68
N TYR A 124 6.15 14.25 -2.61
CA TYR A 124 7.17 13.65 -3.47
C TYR A 124 6.77 13.70 -4.95
N THR A 125 5.50 13.43 -5.26
CA THR A 125 4.99 13.50 -6.63
C THR A 125 5.06 14.92 -7.19
N PHE A 126 4.76 15.97 -6.43
CA PHE A 126 4.95 17.34 -6.87
C PHE A 126 6.41 17.64 -7.24
N MET A 127 7.34 17.13 -6.43
CA MET A 127 8.76 17.31 -6.70
C MET A 127 9.23 16.52 -7.93
N GLN A 128 8.77 15.27 -8.10
CA GLN A 128 9.05 14.47 -9.30
C GLN A 128 8.52 15.14 -10.58
N HIS A 129 7.32 15.69 -10.53
CA HIS A 129 6.74 16.41 -11.66
C HIS A 129 7.53 17.69 -12.00
N ALA A 130 7.95 18.44 -10.98
CA ALA A 130 8.81 19.59 -11.19
C ALA A 130 10.15 19.18 -11.84
N TYR A 131 10.71 18.05 -11.41
CA TYR A 131 11.92 17.49 -12.02
C TYR A 131 11.72 17.07 -13.48
N ASN A 132 10.61 16.41 -13.79
CA ASN A 132 10.37 15.83 -15.11
C ASN A 132 9.86 16.83 -16.15
N ASN A 133 9.04 17.80 -15.76
CA ASN A 133 8.23 18.57 -16.69
C ASN A 133 8.59 20.06 -16.81
N TYR A 134 9.43 20.63 -15.90
CA TYR A 134 9.66 22.07 -15.84
C TYR A 134 11.13 22.48 -15.97
N ILE A 135 11.91 21.68 -16.65
CA ILE A 135 13.38 21.72 -16.67
C ILE A 135 13.94 23.06 -17.14
N ASP A 136 13.37 23.63 -18.21
CA ASP A 136 13.98 24.77 -18.87
C ASP A 136 13.32 26.12 -18.50
N TYR A 137 12.03 26.11 -18.23
CA TYR A 137 11.28 27.35 -18.00
C TYR A 137 11.71 28.08 -16.73
N TYR A 138 11.88 27.37 -15.62
CA TYR A 138 12.22 27.98 -14.33
C TYR A 138 13.70 28.34 -14.19
N SER A 139 14.58 27.62 -14.86
CA SER A 139 16.00 27.99 -14.97
C SER A 139 16.16 29.34 -15.69
N TYR A 140 15.32 29.58 -16.71
CA TYR A 140 15.35 30.77 -17.51
C TYR A 140 14.63 31.98 -16.87
N SER A 141 13.54 31.73 -16.15
CA SER A 141 12.70 32.76 -15.52
C SER A 141 13.18 33.20 -14.13
N GLY A 142 14.22 32.57 -13.58
CA GLY A 142 14.70 32.83 -12.22
C GLY A 142 13.79 32.35 -11.09
N GLY A 143 12.85 31.44 -11.37
CA GLY A 143 11.98 30.84 -10.37
C GLY A 143 12.73 29.89 -9.44
N THR A 144 12.11 29.59 -8.30
CA THR A 144 12.66 28.65 -7.31
C THR A 144 12.19 27.22 -7.57
N MET A 145 12.85 26.22 -6.95
CA MET A 145 12.39 24.84 -6.99
C MET A 145 10.97 24.71 -6.40
N LEU A 146 10.66 25.47 -5.36
CA LEU A 146 9.31 25.52 -4.78
C LEU A 146 8.26 26.09 -5.77
N ASP A 147 8.62 27.10 -6.56
CA ASP A 147 7.75 27.65 -7.61
C ASP A 147 7.46 26.59 -8.67
N ALA A 148 8.47 25.85 -9.10
CA ALA A 148 8.32 24.76 -10.05
C ALA A 148 7.35 23.68 -9.51
N MET A 149 7.50 23.26 -8.27
CA MET A 149 6.59 22.30 -7.62
C MET A 149 5.15 22.85 -7.56
N ALA A 150 4.98 24.11 -7.17
CA ALA A 150 3.66 24.72 -7.02
C ALA A 150 2.92 24.88 -8.36
N GLN A 151 3.62 25.07 -9.46
CA GLN A 151 3.06 25.19 -10.80
C GLN A 151 2.73 23.84 -11.45
N THR A 152 3.17 22.74 -10.85
CA THR A 152 2.92 21.40 -11.38
C THR A 152 1.43 21.11 -11.42
N THR A 153 0.91 20.72 -12.57
CA THR A 153 -0.47 20.28 -12.74
C THR A 153 -0.52 18.79 -13.07
N ARG A 154 -1.30 18.04 -12.32
CA ARG A 154 -1.59 16.64 -12.63
C ARG A 154 -3.09 16.40 -12.54
N PRO A 155 -3.72 15.79 -13.55
CA PRO A 155 -5.16 15.54 -13.56
C PRO A 155 -5.67 14.62 -12.44
N SER A 156 -4.77 13.88 -11.79
CA SER A 156 -5.10 12.84 -10.79
C SER A 156 -4.51 13.12 -9.41
N PHE A 157 -4.37 14.39 -9.02
CA PHE A 157 -3.98 14.70 -7.64
C PHE A 157 -5.08 14.34 -6.66
N PRO A 158 -4.70 13.92 -5.43
CA PRO A 158 -5.66 13.70 -4.37
C PRO A 158 -6.58 14.90 -4.21
N PRO A 159 -7.88 14.68 -3.94
CA PRO A 159 -8.87 15.75 -3.83
C PRO A 159 -8.52 16.85 -2.79
N ASN A 160 -7.59 16.55 -1.88
CA ASN A 160 -7.20 17.45 -0.79
C ASN A 160 -6.00 18.36 -1.11
N SER A 161 -5.35 18.21 -2.27
CA SER A 161 -4.28 19.13 -2.67
C SER A 161 -4.88 20.40 -3.30
N PRO A 162 -4.35 21.62 -2.97
CA PRO A 162 -4.87 22.84 -3.58
C PRO A 162 -4.70 22.83 -5.11
N SER A 163 -5.78 23.15 -5.83
CA SER A 163 -5.78 23.24 -7.30
C SER A 163 -5.01 24.46 -7.80
N GLU A 164 -5.11 25.57 -7.05
CA GLU A 164 -4.50 26.84 -7.42
C GLU A 164 -3.03 26.92 -7.04
N PRO A 165 -2.11 27.34 -7.96
CA PRO A 165 -0.67 27.36 -7.73
C PRO A 165 -0.24 28.14 -6.49
N ASN A 166 -0.86 29.29 -6.21
CA ASN A 166 -0.50 30.10 -5.04
C ASN A 166 -0.90 29.42 -3.71
N GLU A 167 -2.05 28.78 -3.66
CA GLU A 167 -2.50 28.02 -2.48
C GLU A 167 -1.64 26.75 -2.32
N ARG A 168 -1.30 26.09 -3.42
CA ARG A 168 -0.38 24.95 -3.42
C ARG A 168 1.00 25.33 -2.91
N LYS A 169 1.52 26.50 -3.31
CA LYS A 169 2.80 27.02 -2.81
C LYS A 169 2.79 27.23 -1.30
N LYS A 170 1.71 27.81 -0.74
CA LYS A 170 1.55 27.99 0.71
C LYS A 170 1.52 26.63 1.43
N TRP A 171 0.76 25.71 0.89
CA TRP A 171 0.61 24.34 1.41
C TRP A 171 1.94 23.59 1.38
N LEU A 172 2.64 23.54 0.24
CA LEU A 172 3.98 22.95 0.14
C LEU A 172 4.98 23.62 1.09
N THR A 173 4.93 24.97 1.21
CA THR A 173 5.79 25.71 2.14
C THR A 173 5.62 25.22 3.58
N PHE A 174 4.39 24.98 4.01
CA PHE A 174 4.10 24.47 5.36
C PHE A 174 4.74 23.11 5.60
N TYR A 175 4.52 22.15 4.71
CA TYR A 175 5.05 20.79 4.88
C TYR A 175 6.55 20.72 4.73
N MET A 176 7.13 21.40 3.74
CA MET A 176 8.56 21.41 3.51
C MET A 176 9.34 22.11 4.63
N LYS A 177 8.74 23.15 5.25
CA LYS A 177 9.30 23.76 6.46
C LYS A 177 9.34 22.78 7.62
N LYS A 178 8.26 22.04 7.84
CA LYS A 178 8.17 21.01 8.89
C LYS A 178 9.17 19.88 8.70
N ALA A 179 9.41 19.53 7.44
CA ALA A 179 10.34 18.46 7.08
C ALA A 179 11.82 18.90 7.01
N GLY A 180 12.09 20.20 7.10
CA GLY A 180 13.46 20.76 7.07
C GLY A 180 14.04 20.97 5.68
N PHE A 181 13.24 20.88 4.60
CA PHE A 181 13.69 21.01 3.20
C PHE A 181 13.35 22.37 2.55
N LEU A 182 12.77 23.31 3.30
CA LEU A 182 12.23 24.53 2.71
C LEU A 182 13.32 25.47 2.17
N ASP A 183 14.44 25.58 2.86
CA ASP A 183 15.49 26.53 2.49
C ASP A 183 16.19 26.12 1.19
N GLU A 184 16.37 24.83 0.97
CA GLU A 184 16.87 24.27 -0.28
C GLU A 184 15.89 24.51 -1.43
N LEU A 185 14.60 24.36 -1.22
CA LEU A 185 13.57 24.56 -2.24
C LEU A 185 13.36 26.02 -2.62
N LYS A 186 13.73 26.97 -1.77
CA LYS A 186 13.73 28.41 -2.08
C LYS A 186 14.90 28.85 -2.95
N GLN A 187 15.88 27.99 -3.18
CA GLN A 187 16.98 28.28 -4.09
C GLN A 187 16.49 28.35 -5.54
N PRO A 188 17.21 29.09 -6.41
CA PRO A 188 16.92 29.07 -7.84
C PRO A 188 16.81 27.66 -8.38
N TYR A 189 15.84 27.44 -9.29
CA TYR A 189 15.61 26.14 -9.88
C TYR A 189 16.91 25.56 -10.46
N ASN A 190 17.22 24.34 -10.04
CA ASN A 190 18.34 23.55 -10.51
C ASN A 190 17.96 22.08 -10.50
N LYS A 191 17.97 21.47 -11.69
CA LYS A 191 17.53 20.10 -11.88
C LYS A 191 18.33 19.08 -11.07
N GLU A 192 19.64 19.22 -11.03
CA GLU A 192 20.52 18.28 -10.31
C GLU A 192 20.32 18.38 -8.80
N LYS A 193 20.17 19.62 -8.28
CA LYS A 193 19.85 19.84 -6.88
C LYS A 193 18.45 19.28 -6.52
N LEU A 194 17.47 19.47 -7.40
CA LEU A 194 16.13 18.95 -7.19
C LEU A 194 16.12 17.41 -7.15
N PHE A 195 16.89 16.76 -8.02
CA PHE A 195 17.07 15.30 -8.00
C PHE A 195 17.73 14.82 -6.70
N LYS A 196 18.76 15.52 -6.24
CA LYS A 196 19.41 15.22 -4.96
C LYS A 196 18.42 15.32 -3.79
N LEU A 197 17.62 16.39 -3.76
CA LEU A 197 16.59 16.57 -2.72
C LEU A 197 15.51 15.48 -2.78
N LEU A 198 15.11 15.03 -3.98
CA LEU A 198 14.20 13.90 -4.14
C LEU A 198 14.74 12.63 -3.46
N THR A 199 16.02 12.32 -3.72
CA THR A 199 16.68 11.16 -3.12
C THR A 199 16.79 11.32 -1.59
N GLU A 200 17.17 12.50 -1.10
CA GLU A 200 17.25 12.77 0.34
C GLU A 200 15.89 12.66 1.05
N MET A 201 14.82 13.12 0.39
CA MET A 201 13.46 12.96 0.92
C MET A 201 13.04 11.49 0.96
N GLU A 202 13.27 10.74 -0.10
CA GLU A 202 12.95 9.31 -0.16
C GLU A 202 13.71 8.55 0.93
N GLU A 203 15.02 8.77 1.05
CA GLU A 203 15.85 8.16 2.09
C GLU A 203 15.47 8.61 3.52
N SER A 204 14.89 9.80 3.69
CA SER A 204 14.38 10.25 4.98
C SER A 204 13.15 9.47 5.43
N VAL A 205 12.34 8.99 4.48
CA VAL A 205 11.14 8.17 4.76
C VAL A 205 11.53 6.70 4.84
N TYR A 206 12.22 6.21 3.81
CA TYR A 206 12.65 4.81 3.70
C TYR A 206 14.17 4.74 3.58
N PRO A 207 14.90 4.66 4.71
CA PRO A 207 16.35 4.51 4.67
C PRO A 207 16.75 3.30 3.83
N LYS A 208 17.86 3.41 3.13
CA LYS A 208 18.36 2.38 2.22
C LYS A 208 18.39 1.00 2.87
N GLY A 209 17.66 0.07 2.26
CA GLY A 209 17.54 -1.32 2.74
C GLY A 209 16.45 -1.54 3.80
N GLN A 210 15.67 -0.51 4.14
CA GLN A 210 14.51 -0.62 5.02
C GLN A 210 13.21 -0.49 4.21
N GLN A 211 12.18 -1.24 4.61
CA GLN A 211 10.85 -1.19 4.02
C GLN A 211 9.82 -0.52 4.93
N VAL A 212 10.24 -0.10 6.11
CA VAL A 212 9.40 0.60 7.08
C VAL A 212 9.79 2.07 7.18
N PRO A 213 8.83 2.99 7.37
CA PRO A 213 9.12 4.41 7.48
C PRO A 213 10.01 4.74 8.67
N ASN A 214 10.91 5.69 8.48
CA ASN A 214 11.76 6.21 9.53
C ASN A 214 11.00 7.22 10.40
N THR A 215 10.45 6.78 11.51
CA THR A 215 9.66 7.61 12.43
C THR A 215 10.45 8.70 13.16
N ASP A 216 11.76 8.78 13.00
CA ASP A 216 12.57 9.89 13.52
C ASP A 216 12.44 11.16 12.66
N THR A 217 12.02 11.01 11.39
CA THR A 217 11.80 12.11 10.46
C THR A 217 10.35 12.57 10.42
N TYR A 218 10.12 13.80 9.96
CA TYR A 218 8.76 14.33 9.81
C TYR A 218 7.95 13.56 8.77
N PHE A 219 8.52 13.35 7.59
CA PHE A 219 7.84 12.61 6.52
C PHE A 219 7.68 11.13 6.84
N GLY A 220 8.66 10.52 7.53
CA GLY A 220 8.53 9.14 7.97
C GLY A 220 7.41 8.95 8.99
N LYS A 221 7.27 9.87 9.97
CA LYS A 221 6.11 9.86 10.90
C LYS A 221 4.78 10.03 10.19
N MET A 222 4.73 10.91 9.21
CA MET A 222 3.52 11.16 8.42
C MET A 222 3.13 9.93 7.61
N GLN A 223 4.10 9.29 6.95
CA GLN A 223 3.90 8.06 6.19
C GLN A 223 3.44 6.92 7.11
N GLN A 224 4.11 6.72 8.24
CA GLN A 224 3.72 5.70 9.22
C GLN A 224 2.28 5.90 9.71
N GLY A 225 1.88 7.12 10.00
CA GLY A 225 0.50 7.40 10.43
C GLY A 225 -0.55 7.00 9.40
N ILE A 226 -0.25 7.19 8.09
CA ILE A 226 -1.14 6.77 7.02
C ILE A 226 -1.16 5.25 6.87
N GLU A 227 -0.01 4.60 6.98
CA GLU A 227 0.08 3.14 6.94
C GLU A 227 -0.67 2.51 8.11
N ASP A 228 -0.56 3.10 9.30
CA ASP A 228 -1.30 2.66 10.48
C ASP A 228 -2.84 2.80 10.29
N GLU A 229 -3.31 3.90 9.70
CA GLU A 229 -4.74 4.08 9.37
C GLU A 229 -5.21 3.08 8.31
N ARG A 230 -4.42 2.84 7.28
CA ARG A 230 -4.70 1.84 6.24
C ARG A 230 -4.79 0.43 6.82
N ASN A 231 -3.82 0.07 7.64
CA ASN A 231 -3.77 -1.25 8.29
C ASN A 231 -4.95 -1.42 9.26
N GLN A 232 -5.33 -0.36 10.01
CA GLN A 232 -6.52 -0.38 10.86
C GLN A 232 -7.79 -0.59 10.04
N THR A 233 -7.92 0.08 8.88
CA THR A 233 -9.08 -0.09 7.99
C THR A 233 -9.15 -1.50 7.44
N ILE A 234 -8.04 -2.07 6.96
CA ILE A 234 -7.98 -3.46 6.50
C ILE A 234 -8.40 -4.41 7.64
N TYR A 235 -7.86 -4.19 8.84
CA TYR A 235 -8.20 -4.99 10.01
C TYR A 235 -9.69 -4.91 10.38
N ASP A 236 -10.32 -3.73 10.28
CA ASP A 236 -11.74 -3.56 10.57
C ASP A 236 -12.65 -4.16 9.49
N LEU A 237 -12.27 -4.07 8.22
CA LEU A 237 -12.98 -4.74 7.11
C LEU A 237 -13.02 -6.26 7.29
N MET A 238 -11.96 -6.87 7.80
CA MET A 238 -11.91 -8.31 8.07
C MET A 238 -12.95 -8.76 9.11
N LYS A 239 -13.47 -7.87 9.98
CA LYS A 239 -14.54 -8.20 10.95
C LYS A 239 -15.84 -8.67 10.31
N ASN A 240 -16.14 -8.16 9.12
CA ASN A 240 -17.45 -8.30 8.50
C ASN A 240 -17.43 -9.22 7.26
N GLY A 241 -16.46 -10.11 7.15
CA GLY A 241 -16.30 -11.00 6.01
C GLY A 241 -15.47 -10.42 4.88
N GLY A 242 -14.83 -9.27 5.10
CA GLY A 242 -13.96 -8.63 4.11
C GLY A 242 -12.69 -9.44 3.83
N VAL A 243 -12.39 -9.63 2.55
CA VAL A 243 -11.13 -10.14 2.07
C VAL A 243 -10.44 -9.01 1.31
N SER A 244 -9.45 -8.40 1.96
CA SER A 244 -8.67 -7.33 1.38
C SER A 244 -7.59 -7.89 0.46
N ILE A 245 -7.37 -7.24 -0.68
CA ILE A 245 -6.24 -7.51 -1.58
C ILE A 245 -5.37 -6.27 -1.58
N ALA A 246 -4.16 -6.39 -1.05
CA ALA A 246 -3.25 -5.27 -0.80
C ALA A 246 -1.82 -5.60 -1.25
N GLY A 247 -0.96 -4.61 -1.30
CA GLY A 247 0.47 -4.81 -1.49
C GLY A 247 1.07 -5.73 -0.41
N GLU A 248 2.05 -6.55 -0.77
CA GLU A 248 2.64 -7.55 0.15
C GLU A 248 3.21 -6.94 1.44
N GLY A 249 3.69 -5.68 1.37
CA GLY A 249 4.21 -4.94 2.54
C GLY A 249 3.19 -4.81 3.67
N HIS A 250 1.91 -4.60 3.35
CA HIS A 250 0.84 -4.49 4.34
C HIS A 250 0.64 -5.75 5.19
N ILE A 251 0.96 -6.93 4.64
CA ILE A 251 0.85 -8.18 5.40
C ILE A 251 1.84 -8.22 6.56
N ASP A 252 3.08 -7.80 6.32
CA ASP A 252 4.12 -7.79 7.36
C ASP A 252 3.82 -6.73 8.43
N GLU A 253 3.29 -5.58 8.03
CA GLU A 253 2.86 -4.51 8.93
C GLU A 253 1.63 -4.91 9.77
N LEU A 254 0.59 -5.50 9.14
CA LEU A 254 -0.58 -6.03 9.84
C LEU A 254 -0.19 -7.05 10.91
N LYS A 255 0.77 -7.93 10.61
CA LYS A 255 1.28 -8.91 11.58
C LYS A 255 1.95 -8.24 12.78
N GLN A 256 2.66 -7.13 12.55
CA GLN A 256 3.31 -6.38 13.64
C GLN A 256 2.31 -5.59 14.47
N GLN A 257 1.35 -4.94 13.82
CA GLN A 257 0.37 -4.09 14.47
C GLN A 257 -0.73 -4.88 15.20
N PHE A 258 -1.11 -6.05 14.64
CA PHE A 258 -2.18 -6.92 15.16
C PHE A 258 -1.66 -8.36 15.34
N PRO A 259 -0.91 -8.64 16.41
CA PRO A 259 -0.24 -9.93 16.63
C PRO A 259 -1.20 -11.12 16.81
N GLU A 260 -2.50 -10.87 17.04
CA GLU A 260 -3.54 -11.90 17.11
C GLU A 260 -3.96 -12.45 15.74
N LEU A 261 -3.55 -11.81 14.65
CA LEU A 261 -3.83 -12.30 13.30
C LEU A 261 -2.98 -13.52 12.98
N GLU A 262 -3.58 -14.51 12.31
CA GLU A 262 -2.88 -15.70 11.84
C GLU A 262 -2.22 -15.45 10.50
N PHE A 263 -0.91 -15.50 10.47
CA PHE A 263 -0.11 -15.33 9.26
C PHE A 263 0.21 -16.68 8.60
N ILE A 264 0.06 -16.75 7.27
CA ILE A 264 0.43 -17.88 6.43
C ILE A 264 1.23 -17.35 5.24
N GLY A 265 2.50 -17.79 5.13
CA GLY A 265 3.39 -17.36 4.04
C GLY A 265 4.78 -17.89 4.20
#